data_3c4818f82a5aae426ecfe460ac978fb9
#
_entry.id   3c4818f82a5aae426ecfe460ac978fb9
#
_cell.length_a   1.000
_cell.length_b   1.000
_cell.length_c   1.000
_cell.angle_alpha   90.00
_cell.angle_beta   90.00
_cell.angle_gamma   90.00
#
_symmetry.space_group_name_H-M   'P 1'
#
loop_
_entity.id
_entity.type
_entity.pdbx_description
1 polymer ?
#
loop_
_entity_poly.entity_id
_entity_poly.type
_entity_poly.pdbx_seq_one_letter_code
_entity_poly.pdbx_strand_id
1 'polypeptide(L)'
;CINREYCKKLIIVLPGQKHPSHYHKRKEETFQVLTGVFESIIDGHHRVMYPGETALVQPGVWHEFWSKDGCIIEEVSTTHYDDDSVYNDKKINDLERSERKTVVKNWGRFELVEDK
;
A
#
# COMPACT_ATOMS: atom_id res chain seq x y z
N CYS A 1 -1.28 6.19 10.91
CA CYS A 1 -2.37 5.30 10.50
C CYS A 1 -3.56 5.47 11.44
N ILE A 2 -4.74 5.59 10.88
CA ILE A 2 -6.01 5.64 11.61
C ILE A 2 -6.84 4.46 11.11
N ASN A 3 -7.40 3.69 12.02
CA ASN A 3 -8.27 2.58 11.64
C ASN A 3 -9.51 2.55 12.54
N ARG A 4 -10.64 2.94 11.98
CA ARG A 4 -11.93 2.96 12.65
C ARG A 4 -12.99 2.42 11.68
N GLU A 5 -14.11 3.08 11.54
CA GLU A 5 -15.08 2.78 10.49
C GLU A 5 -14.50 3.12 9.13
N TYR A 6 -13.47 3.93 9.10
CA TYR A 6 -12.62 4.22 7.95
C TYR A 6 -11.17 3.99 8.34
N CYS A 7 -10.33 3.83 7.34
CA CYS A 7 -8.90 3.68 7.56
C CYS A 7 -8.15 4.69 6.70
N LYS A 8 -7.17 5.34 7.29
CA LYS A 8 -6.29 6.26 6.57
C LYS A 8 -4.84 5.89 6.86
N LYS A 9 -4.04 5.76 5.82
CA LYS A 9 -2.62 5.44 5.94
C LYS A 9 -1.81 6.27 4.97
N LEU A 10 -0.58 6.57 5.35
CA LEU A 10 0.44 6.98 4.41
C LEU A 10 1.30 5.76 4.14
N ILE A 11 1.52 5.46 2.89
CA ILE A 11 2.34 4.33 2.47
C ILE A 11 3.56 4.88 1.75
N ILE A 12 4.73 4.48 2.24
CA ILE A 12 5.99 4.82 1.62
C ILE A 12 6.40 3.62 0.77
N VAL A 13 6.49 3.83 -0.53
CA VAL A 13 6.95 2.80 -1.46
C VAL A 13 8.40 3.11 -1.77
N LEU A 14 9.29 2.24 -1.33
CA LEU A 14 10.72 2.42 -1.56
C LEU A 14 11.06 2.14 -3.03
N PRO A 15 12.15 2.75 -3.54
CA PRO A 15 12.56 2.51 -4.92
C PRO A 15 12.72 1.01 -5.21
N GLY A 16 12.03 0.54 -6.25
CA GLY A 16 12.08 -0.85 -6.66
C GLY A 16 11.30 -1.82 -5.78
N GLN A 17 10.71 -1.36 -4.70
CA GLN A 17 9.88 -2.21 -3.86
C GLN A 17 8.54 -2.46 -4.55
N LYS A 18 8.16 -3.72 -4.64
CA LYS A 18 6.88 -4.10 -5.22
C LYS A 18 5.95 -4.63 -4.15
N HIS A 19 4.74 -4.08 -4.11
CA HIS A 19 3.67 -4.63 -3.31
C HIS A 19 2.99 -5.71 -4.14
N PRO A 20 3.03 -6.98 -3.69
CA PRO A 20 2.59 -8.09 -4.53
C PRO A 20 1.10 -8.08 -4.78
N SER A 21 0.70 -8.78 -5.83
CA SER A 21 -0.70 -8.88 -6.22
C SER A 21 -1.53 -9.49 -5.11
N HIS A 22 -2.58 -8.81 -4.75
CA HIS A 22 -3.50 -9.24 -3.69
C HIS A 22 -4.88 -8.62 -3.90
N TYR A 23 -5.86 -9.08 -3.15
CA TYR A 23 -7.15 -8.44 -3.07
C TYR A 23 -7.64 -8.46 -1.63
N HIS A 24 -8.57 -7.57 -1.32
CA HIS A 24 -9.23 -7.55 -0.02
C HIS A 24 -10.66 -8.07 -0.18
N LYS A 25 -11.09 -8.88 0.76
CA LYS A 25 -12.43 -9.48 0.70
C LYS A 25 -13.51 -8.47 1.05
N ARG A 26 -13.20 -7.55 1.95
CA ARG A 26 -14.19 -6.61 2.50
C ARG A 26 -13.85 -5.15 2.25
N LYS A 27 -12.57 -4.83 2.17
CA LYS A 27 -12.11 -3.44 2.14
C LYS A 27 -12.21 -2.85 0.74
N GLU A 28 -12.78 -1.66 0.66
CA GLU A 28 -12.67 -0.79 -0.50
C GLU A 28 -11.68 0.30 -0.17
N GLU A 29 -10.79 0.62 -1.08
CA GLU A 29 -9.75 1.61 -0.84
C GLU A 29 -9.56 2.55 -2.01
N THR A 30 -9.11 3.77 -1.71
CA THR A 30 -8.72 4.77 -2.69
C THR A 30 -7.28 5.16 -2.40
N PHE A 31 -6.44 5.15 -3.42
CA PHE A 31 -5.08 5.63 -3.33
C PHE A 31 -4.98 7.01 -3.97
N GLN A 32 -4.23 7.90 -3.35
CA GLN A 32 -3.86 9.17 -3.96
C GLN A 32 -2.35 9.32 -3.89
N VAL A 33 -1.74 9.66 -5.01
CA VAL A 33 -0.29 9.90 -5.06
C VAL A 33 -0.01 11.27 -4.48
N LEU A 34 0.86 11.33 -3.47
CA LEU A 34 1.28 12.59 -2.86
C LEU A 34 2.58 13.10 -3.46
N THR A 35 3.53 12.22 -3.67
CA THR A 35 4.82 12.58 -4.26
C THR A 35 5.41 11.37 -4.96
N GLY A 36 6.19 11.60 -6.00
CA GLY A 36 6.81 10.54 -6.77
C GLY A 36 5.88 10.01 -7.88
N VAL A 37 6.27 8.89 -8.46
CA VAL A 37 5.49 8.24 -9.52
C VAL A 37 5.10 6.85 -9.05
N PHE A 38 3.82 6.56 -9.12
CA PHE A 38 3.23 5.33 -8.65
C PHE A 38 2.73 4.52 -9.84
N GLU A 39 3.15 3.27 -9.94
CA GLU A 39 2.65 2.37 -10.98
C GLU A 39 1.82 1.29 -10.34
N SER A 40 0.72 0.94 -10.98
CA SER A 40 -0.19 -0.07 -10.45
C SER A 40 -0.75 -0.93 -11.57
N ILE A 41 -1.13 -2.15 -11.20
CA ILE A 41 -1.98 -2.99 -12.03
C ILE A 41 -3.20 -3.28 -11.17
N ILE A 42 -4.34 -2.78 -11.60
CA ILE A 42 -5.62 -2.92 -10.90
C ILE A 42 -6.59 -3.58 -11.87
N ASP A 43 -7.10 -4.74 -11.49
CA ASP A 43 -8.01 -5.53 -12.33
C ASP A 43 -7.40 -5.77 -13.73
N GLY A 44 -6.10 -6.05 -13.78
CA GLY A 44 -5.37 -6.30 -15.02
C GLY A 44 -4.98 -5.06 -15.80
N HIS A 45 -5.35 -3.86 -15.35
CA HIS A 45 -5.07 -2.62 -16.06
C HIS A 45 -3.84 -1.91 -15.46
N HIS A 46 -2.82 -1.74 -16.25
CA HIS A 46 -1.61 -1.02 -15.87
C HIS A 46 -1.83 0.50 -15.97
N ARG A 47 -1.43 1.20 -14.95
CA ARG A 47 -1.56 2.65 -14.90
C ARG A 47 -0.35 3.27 -14.23
N VAL A 48 0.17 4.35 -14.83
CA VAL A 48 1.22 5.18 -14.24
C VAL A 48 0.54 6.43 -13.70
N MET A 49 0.76 6.72 -12.43
CA MET A 49 0.06 7.80 -11.74
C MET A 49 1.04 8.80 -11.15
N TYR A 50 0.65 10.06 -11.23
CA TYR A 50 1.43 11.21 -10.80
C TYR A 50 0.77 11.91 -9.61
N PRO A 51 1.48 12.79 -8.90
CA PRO A 51 0.91 13.47 -7.73
C PRO A 51 -0.45 14.09 -7.99
N GLY A 52 -1.39 13.84 -7.08
CA GLY A 52 -2.77 14.29 -7.17
C GLY A 52 -3.73 13.30 -7.80
N GLU A 53 -3.22 12.32 -8.55
CA GLU A 53 -4.09 11.34 -9.19
C GLU A 53 -4.55 10.28 -8.19
N THR A 54 -5.74 9.73 -8.41
CA THR A 54 -6.37 8.77 -7.51
C THR A 54 -6.77 7.50 -8.26
N ALA A 55 -6.83 6.41 -7.51
CA ALA A 55 -7.31 5.13 -8.02
C ALA A 55 -8.20 4.48 -6.99
N LEU A 56 -9.31 3.89 -7.43
CA LEU A 56 -10.25 3.16 -6.58
C LEU A 56 -10.02 1.67 -6.75
N VAL A 57 -9.96 0.96 -5.63
CA VAL A 57 -9.88 -0.50 -5.61
C VAL A 57 -11.04 -1.03 -4.78
N GLN A 58 -11.96 -1.73 -5.45
CA GLN A 58 -13.12 -2.32 -4.80
C GLN A 58 -12.80 -3.68 -4.20
N PRO A 59 -13.63 -4.19 -3.27
CA PRO A 59 -13.43 -5.52 -2.72
C PRO A 59 -13.37 -6.59 -3.83
N GLY A 60 -12.47 -7.55 -3.65
CA GLY A 60 -12.32 -8.65 -4.61
C GLY A 60 -11.48 -8.34 -5.83
N VAL A 61 -11.04 -7.11 -5.99
CA VAL A 61 -10.25 -6.72 -7.17
C VAL A 61 -8.77 -6.93 -6.91
N TRP A 62 -8.13 -7.72 -7.75
CA TRP A 62 -6.70 -7.96 -7.69
C TRP A 62 -5.95 -6.70 -8.04
N HIS A 63 -4.95 -6.37 -7.23
CA HIS A 63 -4.11 -5.19 -7.48
C HIS A 63 -2.70 -5.39 -6.94
N GLU A 64 -1.76 -4.72 -7.60
CA GLU A 64 -0.37 -4.66 -7.20
C GLU A 64 0.17 -3.29 -7.56
N PHE A 65 1.25 -2.88 -6.89
CA PHE A 65 1.85 -1.58 -7.20
C PHE A 65 3.32 -1.54 -6.82
N TRP A 66 4.01 -0.58 -7.42
CA TRP A 66 5.43 -0.35 -7.20
C TRP A 66 5.78 1.08 -7.59
N SER A 67 7.00 1.48 -7.33
CA SER A 67 7.54 2.75 -7.80
C SER A 67 9.01 2.56 -8.13
N LYS A 68 9.43 3.00 -9.31
CA LYS A 68 10.81 2.86 -9.73
C LYS A 68 11.75 3.68 -8.84
N ASP A 69 11.39 4.91 -8.58
CA ASP A 69 12.22 5.85 -7.83
C ASP A 69 11.72 6.12 -6.41
N GLY A 70 10.65 5.50 -6.02
CA GLY A 70 10.01 5.70 -4.73
C GLY A 70 8.87 6.71 -4.81
N CYS A 71 7.88 6.53 -3.96
CA CYS A 71 6.75 7.46 -3.87
C CYS A 71 6.10 7.37 -2.50
N ILE A 72 5.25 8.36 -2.23
CA ILE A 72 4.40 8.35 -1.05
C ILE A 72 2.97 8.46 -1.53
N ILE A 73 2.13 7.55 -1.07
CA ILE A 73 0.71 7.55 -1.39
C ILE A 73 -0.11 7.60 -0.12
N GLU A 74 -1.32 8.15 -0.22
CA GLU A 74 -2.28 8.11 0.85
C GLU A 74 -3.35 7.10 0.50
N GLU A 75 -3.61 6.19 1.41
CA GLU A 75 -4.71 5.24 1.27
C GLU A 75 -5.83 5.67 2.21
N VAL A 76 -7.02 5.83 1.66
CA VAL A 76 -8.24 6.01 2.44
C VAL A 76 -9.13 4.83 2.11
N SER A 77 -9.59 4.13 3.10
CA SER A 77 -10.36 2.92 2.90
C SER A 77 -11.45 2.75 3.95
N THR A 78 -12.28 1.76 3.77
CA THR A 78 -13.13 1.25 4.84
C THR A 78 -12.23 0.58 5.88
N THR A 79 -12.81 0.11 6.98
CA THR A 79 -12.05 -0.50 8.07
C THR A 79 -11.07 -1.54 7.58
N HIS A 80 -9.85 -1.47 8.09
CA HIS A 80 -8.83 -2.46 7.78
C HIS A 80 -8.92 -3.63 8.77
N TYR A 81 -8.92 -4.85 8.23
CA TYR A 81 -8.88 -6.08 9.02
C TYR A 81 -7.60 -6.84 8.65
N ASP A 82 -6.89 -7.34 9.65
CA ASP A 82 -5.60 -8.01 9.41
C ASP A 82 -5.73 -9.30 8.60
N ASP A 83 -6.88 -9.93 8.63
CA ASP A 83 -7.14 -11.18 7.91
C ASP A 83 -7.87 -10.99 6.58
N ASP A 84 -7.96 -9.76 6.11
CA ASP A 84 -8.77 -9.42 4.93
C ASP A 84 -8.03 -9.52 3.61
N SER A 85 -6.72 -9.61 3.62
CA SER A 85 -5.91 -9.62 2.40
C SER A 85 -5.58 -11.02 1.95
N VAL A 86 -5.76 -11.29 0.66
CA VAL A 86 -5.39 -12.55 0.02
C VAL A 86 -4.35 -12.26 -1.04
N TYR A 87 -3.19 -12.86 -0.90
CA TYR A 87 -2.07 -12.66 -1.81
C TYR A 87 -1.97 -13.77 -2.83
N ASN A 88 -1.49 -13.43 -4.01
CA ASN A 88 -1.22 -14.40 -5.05
C ASN A 88 -0.08 -15.34 -4.62
N ASP A 89 0.88 -14.84 -3.86
CA ASP A 89 1.99 -15.63 -3.35
C ASP A 89 1.61 -16.27 -2.02
N LYS A 90 1.55 -17.60 -2.00
CA LYS A 90 1.20 -18.36 -0.81
C LYS A 90 2.12 -18.10 0.37
N LYS A 91 3.39 -17.85 0.11
CA LYS A 91 4.36 -17.57 1.17
C LYS A 91 4.01 -16.30 1.93
N ILE A 92 3.49 -15.31 1.22
CA ILE A 92 3.08 -14.06 1.85
C ILE A 92 1.85 -14.26 2.72
N ASN A 93 0.90 -15.07 2.27
CA ASN A 93 -0.30 -15.37 3.05
C ASN A 93 0.02 -16.05 4.38
N ASP A 94 1.12 -16.81 4.41
CA ASP A 94 1.53 -17.52 5.62
C ASP A 94 2.38 -16.66 6.57
N LEU A 95 2.78 -15.46 6.16
CA LEU A 95 3.57 -14.58 7.00
C LEU A 95 2.71 -13.83 8.01
N GLU A 96 3.28 -13.56 9.16
CA GLU A 96 2.66 -12.67 10.12
C GLU A 96 2.60 -11.26 9.53
N ARG A 97 1.63 -10.46 9.96
CA ARG A 97 1.46 -9.12 9.43
C ARG A 97 2.72 -8.27 9.54
N SER A 98 3.43 -8.38 10.66
CA SER A 98 4.67 -7.63 10.86
C SER A 98 5.78 -8.02 9.87
N GLU A 99 5.73 -9.26 9.37
CA GLU A 99 6.71 -9.72 8.40
C GLU A 99 6.37 -9.31 6.98
N ARG A 100 5.13 -8.95 6.72
CA ARG A 100 4.70 -8.53 5.38
C ARG A 100 4.99 -7.08 5.09
N LYS A 101 5.26 -6.26 6.10
CA LYS A 101 5.33 -4.82 5.95
C LYS A 101 6.70 -4.28 6.28
N THR A 102 7.08 -3.27 5.55
CA THR A 102 8.24 -2.45 5.90
C THR A 102 7.87 -1.62 7.12
N VAL A 103 8.67 -1.71 8.15
CA VAL A 103 8.45 -0.96 9.37
C VAL A 103 9.39 0.24 9.37
N VAL A 104 8.82 1.43 9.47
CA VAL A 104 9.59 2.66 9.55
C VAL A 104 9.65 3.06 11.01
N LYS A 105 10.86 3.10 11.55
CA LYS A 105 11.08 3.53 12.92
C LYS A 105 11.30 5.03 12.98
N ASN A 106 10.98 5.61 14.11
CA ASN A 106 11.15 7.06 14.34
C ASN A 106 10.40 7.91 13.32
N TRP A 107 9.31 7.37 12.80
CA TRP A 107 8.50 8.07 11.85
C TRP A 107 7.94 9.36 12.45
N GLY A 108 8.10 10.45 11.74
CA GLY A 108 7.65 11.76 12.22
C GLY A 108 8.68 12.49 13.05
N ARG A 109 9.83 11.89 13.31
CA ARG A 109 10.93 12.56 14.00
C ARG A 109 11.99 12.97 12.99
N PHE A 110 12.75 13.96 13.38
CA PHE A 110 13.82 14.42 12.49
C PHE A 110 15.16 13.81 12.83
N GLU A 111 15.17 12.64 13.39
CA GLU A 111 16.37 11.94 13.67
C GLU A 111 16.67 11.03 12.53
N LEU A 112 17.53 11.45 11.70
CA LEU A 112 17.92 10.65 10.61
C LEU A 112 19.05 9.79 10.99
N VAL A 113 18.91 8.98 11.91
CA VAL A 113 19.93 8.38 12.38
C VAL A 113 20.20 7.22 11.73
N GLU A 114 21.09 6.98 11.80
CA GLU A 114 21.78 6.13 11.60
C GLU A 114 21.50 4.88 12.06
N ASP A 115 20.82 4.66 12.78
CA ASP A 115 20.38 3.44 13.18
C ASP A 115 19.88 2.76 12.02
N LYS A 116 20.55 2.70 11.15
CA LYS A 116 20.22 2.00 10.04
C LYS A 116 20.54 0.58 10.18
#